data_e24e817f16af20695fbd3b4a3a935ac1
#
_entry.id   e24e817f16af20695fbd3b4a3a935ac1
#
_cell.length_a   1.000
_cell.length_b   1.000
_cell.length_c   1.000
_cell.angle_alpha   90.00
_cell.angle_beta   90.00
_cell.angle_gamma   90.00
#
_symmetry.space_group_name_H-M   'P 1'
#
loop_
_entity.id
_entity.type
_entity.pdbx_description
1 polymer ?
#
loop_
_entity_poly.entity_id
_entity_poly.type
_entity_poly.pdbx_seq_one_letter_code
_entity_poly.pdbx_strand_id
1 'polypeptide(L)'
;MKICGRGAKCSGGHSAVEQSGYICREKMYSEYDGQTYYPKYAEDLVHNEVLLPENAPEEYKDPAKLWNSVEMAEKGKSAQLARTWRIELPNEWTYEYAIMFVRELCKRLFVSKGMCVQFAIHDSENDKGQRNLHCHIMMTLRSLDEQGKWMPKQKKIYLTDENGERIPVIDKKTGQQKVDKQNRKQWKCTTENPNDWDDQKYSKLWRAELADAINAANAELGMMENFWEHRSFKEQGLEIEPQIHLGRSPEV
;
A
#
# COMPACT_ATOMS: atom_id res chain seq x y z
N MET A 1 -8.72 1.42 1.33
CA MET A 1 -7.40 1.22 0.72
C MET A 1 -7.50 1.21 -0.80
N LYS A 2 -6.47 1.71 -1.48
CA LYS A 2 -6.38 1.78 -2.94
C LYS A 2 -5.02 1.24 -3.39
N ILE A 3 -4.89 0.93 -4.68
CA ILE A 3 -3.61 0.56 -5.30
C ILE A 3 -3.15 1.71 -6.18
N CYS A 4 -1.93 2.17 -5.94
CA CYS A 4 -1.17 3.02 -6.85
C CYS A 4 -0.46 2.12 -7.86
N GLY A 5 -0.56 2.42 -9.16
CA GLY A 5 0.08 1.60 -10.19
C GLY A 5 -0.18 2.13 -11.60
N ARG A 6 0.65 1.71 -12.55
CA ARG A 6 0.65 2.21 -13.94
C ARG A 6 -0.59 1.86 -14.76
N GLY A 7 -1.41 0.93 -14.29
CA GLY A 7 -2.60 0.49 -15.03
C GLY A 7 -3.79 1.43 -14.89
N ALA A 8 -4.59 1.59 -15.94
CA ALA A 8 -5.81 2.42 -15.96
C ALA A 8 -6.87 2.05 -14.88
N LYS A 9 -6.74 0.86 -14.27
CA LYS A 9 -7.63 0.39 -13.19
C LYS A 9 -7.14 0.77 -11.78
N CYS A 10 -5.99 1.43 -11.67
CA CYS A 10 -5.42 1.80 -10.38
C CYS A 10 -6.09 3.08 -9.86
N SER A 11 -6.77 2.99 -8.74
CA SER A 11 -7.54 4.10 -8.13
C SER A 11 -6.72 4.95 -7.15
N GLY A 12 -5.45 4.59 -6.93
CA GLY A 12 -4.54 5.26 -5.97
C GLY A 12 -3.45 6.10 -6.61
N GLY A 13 -3.59 6.48 -7.90
CA GLY A 13 -2.58 7.20 -8.66
C GLY A 13 -1.80 6.31 -9.63
N HIS A 14 -1.08 6.93 -10.57
CA HIS A 14 -0.36 6.23 -11.64
C HIS A 14 1.16 6.13 -11.42
N SER A 15 1.72 6.96 -10.56
CA SER A 15 3.11 6.94 -10.14
C SER A 15 3.21 6.94 -8.61
N ALA A 16 4.09 6.12 -8.06
CA ALA A 16 4.37 6.10 -6.63
C ALA A 16 5.18 7.32 -6.21
N VAL A 17 6.06 7.81 -7.09
CA VAL A 17 6.84 9.04 -6.86
C VAL A 17 5.91 10.26 -6.84
N GLU A 18 4.97 10.38 -7.81
CA GLU A 18 3.94 11.42 -7.81
C GLU A 18 3.11 11.40 -6.53
N GLN A 19 2.61 10.21 -6.17
CA GLN A 19 1.78 10.04 -4.97
C GLN A 19 2.55 10.38 -3.69
N SER A 20 3.82 10.02 -3.62
CA SER A 20 4.70 10.39 -2.50
C SER A 20 4.88 11.90 -2.42
N GLY A 21 5.22 12.56 -3.53
CA GLY A 21 5.32 14.02 -3.60
C GLY A 21 4.03 14.72 -3.19
N TYR A 22 2.88 14.18 -3.61
CA TYR A 22 1.57 14.69 -3.20
C TYR A 22 1.37 14.64 -1.69
N ILE A 23 1.69 13.54 -1.01
CA ILE A 23 1.43 13.40 0.42
C ILE A 23 2.45 14.15 1.29
N CYS A 24 3.72 14.29 0.87
CA CYS A 24 4.72 15.07 1.61
C CYS A 24 4.82 16.54 1.17
N ARG A 25 4.00 16.98 0.19
CA ARG A 25 3.99 18.36 -0.33
C ARG A 25 5.33 18.79 -0.93
N GLU A 26 6.08 17.85 -1.47
CA GLU A 26 7.39 18.11 -2.07
C GLU A 26 7.41 17.76 -3.57
N LYS A 27 8.15 18.56 -4.34
CA LYS A 27 8.42 18.21 -5.74
C LYS A 27 9.32 16.97 -5.78
N MET A 28 9.00 16.02 -6.67
CA MET A 28 9.78 14.80 -6.81
C MET A 28 10.07 14.49 -8.28
N TYR A 29 11.30 14.10 -8.56
CA TYR A 29 11.71 13.62 -9.88
C TYR A 29 11.53 12.11 -9.95
N SER A 30 10.86 11.62 -10.99
CA SER A 30 10.71 10.21 -11.28
C SER A 30 11.75 9.78 -12.31
N GLU A 31 12.60 8.82 -11.92
CA GLU A 31 13.62 8.22 -12.78
C GLU A 31 12.99 7.32 -13.86
N TYR A 32 11.80 6.78 -13.60
CA TYR A 32 11.12 5.86 -14.50
C TYR A 32 10.60 6.54 -15.76
N ASP A 33 9.98 7.71 -15.63
CA ASP A 33 9.38 8.44 -16.76
C ASP A 33 10.12 9.75 -17.11
N GLY A 34 11.14 10.11 -16.33
CA GLY A 34 11.97 11.30 -16.56
C GLY A 34 11.24 12.61 -16.27
N GLN A 35 10.15 12.58 -15.48
CA GLN A 35 9.33 13.74 -15.18
C GLN A 35 9.54 14.22 -13.74
N THR A 36 9.33 15.53 -13.55
CA THR A 36 9.25 16.11 -12.21
C THR A 36 7.80 16.42 -11.88
N TYR A 37 7.32 15.83 -10.80
CA TYR A 37 5.98 16.05 -10.28
C TYR A 37 5.98 17.18 -9.26
N TYR A 38 5.02 18.09 -9.43
CA TYR A 38 4.82 19.24 -8.56
C TYR A 38 3.48 19.08 -7.84
N PRO A 39 3.48 18.89 -6.51
CA PRO A 39 2.24 18.80 -5.77
C PRO A 39 1.56 20.18 -5.77
N LYS A 40 0.22 20.18 -5.62
CA LYS A 40 -0.49 21.43 -5.34
C LYS A 40 0.01 21.98 -4.01
N TYR A 41 0.32 23.26 -3.99
CA TYR A 41 0.70 23.95 -2.76
C TYR A 41 -0.44 23.87 -1.74
N ALA A 42 -0.12 23.46 -0.52
CA ALA A 42 -1.03 23.44 0.62
C ALA A 42 -0.20 23.47 1.92
N GLU A 43 -0.60 24.29 2.84
CA GLU A 43 0.03 24.43 4.17
C GLU A 43 -0.62 23.50 5.21
N ASP A 44 -1.08 22.33 4.77
CA ASP A 44 -1.80 21.36 5.59
C ASP A 44 -0.93 20.20 6.12
N LEU A 45 0.34 20.14 5.73
CA LEU A 45 1.26 19.10 6.15
C LEU A 45 1.72 19.32 7.60
N VAL A 46 1.37 18.39 8.46
CA VAL A 46 1.81 18.36 9.87
C VAL A 46 3.09 17.56 10.05
N HIS A 47 3.17 16.40 9.37
CA HIS A 47 4.30 15.47 9.51
C HIS A 47 4.43 14.57 8.31
N ASN A 48 5.67 14.21 7.94
CA ASN A 48 5.97 13.17 6.96
C ASN A 48 7.15 12.34 7.46
N GLU A 49 7.04 11.02 7.36
CA GLU A 49 8.06 10.08 7.84
C GLU A 49 8.07 8.80 7.00
N VAL A 50 9.26 8.23 6.81
CA VAL A 50 9.45 6.89 6.26
C VAL A 50 9.93 5.94 7.35
N LEU A 51 9.20 4.85 7.52
CA LEU A 51 9.53 3.75 8.43
C LEU A 51 10.04 2.56 7.62
N LEU A 52 11.14 2.00 8.05
CA LEU A 52 11.85 0.93 7.35
C LEU A 52 11.95 -0.33 8.21
N PRO A 53 11.84 -1.53 7.63
CA PRO A 53 12.25 -2.77 8.27
C PRO A 53 13.79 -2.80 8.40
N GLU A 54 14.30 -3.63 9.31
CA GLU A 54 15.73 -3.70 9.65
C GLU A 54 16.66 -4.00 8.45
N ASN A 55 16.17 -4.78 7.49
CA ASN A 55 16.91 -5.15 6.29
C ASN A 55 16.81 -4.12 5.14
N ALA A 56 16.13 -3.00 5.34
CA ALA A 56 16.03 -1.97 4.31
C ALA A 56 17.27 -1.07 4.27
N PRO A 57 17.73 -0.66 3.08
CA PRO A 57 18.77 0.35 2.96
C PRO A 57 18.37 1.66 3.65
N GLU A 58 19.31 2.22 4.43
CA GLU A 58 19.09 3.46 5.19
C GLU A 58 18.70 4.65 4.30
N GLU A 59 19.18 4.66 3.05
CA GLU A 59 18.85 5.68 2.06
C GLU A 59 17.35 5.73 1.72
N TYR A 60 16.60 4.67 1.97
CA TYR A 60 15.14 4.64 1.76
C TYR A 60 14.36 5.46 2.79
N LYS A 61 15.02 6.04 3.79
CA LYS A 61 14.42 7.10 4.62
C LYS A 61 14.09 8.36 3.83
N ASP A 62 14.77 8.57 2.71
CA ASP A 62 14.39 9.57 1.71
C ASP A 62 13.23 9.03 0.87
N PRO A 63 12.03 9.66 0.91
CA PRO A 63 10.88 9.20 0.15
C PRO A 63 11.15 9.14 -1.36
N ALA A 64 11.92 10.09 -1.91
CA ALA A 64 12.23 10.11 -3.33
C ALA A 64 13.06 8.89 -3.74
N LYS A 65 14.06 8.52 -2.94
CA LYS A 65 14.87 7.32 -3.19
C LYS A 65 14.07 6.04 -3.06
N LEU A 66 13.25 5.92 -2.00
CA LEU A 66 12.40 4.77 -1.80
C LEU A 66 11.48 4.51 -2.99
N TRP A 67 10.69 5.52 -3.39
CA TRP A 67 9.66 5.32 -4.40
C TRP A 67 10.22 5.24 -5.82
N ASN A 68 11.33 5.90 -6.13
CA ASN A 68 12.06 5.65 -7.38
C ASN A 68 12.58 4.21 -7.44
N SER A 69 13.17 3.70 -6.35
CA SER A 69 13.64 2.31 -6.27
C SER A 69 12.49 1.32 -6.49
N VAL A 70 11.31 1.56 -5.90
CA VAL A 70 10.11 0.74 -6.12
C VAL A 70 9.67 0.78 -7.59
N GLU A 71 9.61 1.96 -8.20
CA GLU A 71 9.20 2.08 -9.61
C GLU A 71 10.17 1.41 -10.56
N MET A 72 11.47 1.53 -10.33
CA MET A 72 12.51 0.89 -11.14
C MET A 72 12.51 -0.64 -11.00
N ALA A 73 12.10 -1.17 -9.84
CA ALA A 73 11.95 -2.62 -9.64
C ALA A 73 10.77 -3.22 -10.42
N GLU A 74 9.81 -2.41 -10.83
CA GLU A 74 8.60 -2.85 -11.53
C GLU A 74 8.75 -2.71 -13.06
N LYS A 75 8.64 -3.83 -13.79
CA LYS A 75 8.87 -3.88 -15.24
C LYS A 75 7.60 -3.80 -16.09
N GLY A 76 6.42 -4.02 -15.51
CA GLY A 76 5.17 -4.15 -16.25
C GLY A 76 4.50 -2.80 -16.53
N LYS A 77 3.87 -2.66 -17.70
CA LYS A 77 3.06 -1.47 -18.07
C LYS A 77 1.80 -1.29 -17.19
N SER A 78 1.36 -2.31 -16.49
CA SER A 78 0.23 -2.29 -15.56
C SER A 78 0.67 -2.69 -14.15
N ALA A 79 1.94 -2.45 -13.81
CA ALA A 79 2.49 -2.82 -12.52
C ALA A 79 1.79 -2.05 -11.39
N GLN A 80 1.48 -2.76 -10.32
CA GLN A 80 1.08 -2.18 -9.05
C GLN A 80 2.35 -1.74 -8.32
N LEU A 81 2.38 -0.49 -7.85
CA LEU A 81 3.58 0.15 -7.29
C LEU A 81 3.52 0.23 -5.76
N ALA A 82 2.38 0.67 -5.24
CA ALA A 82 2.18 0.84 -3.81
C ALA A 82 0.74 0.55 -3.41
N ARG A 83 0.52 0.20 -2.16
CA ARG A 83 -0.79 0.26 -1.54
C ARG A 83 -0.90 1.57 -0.78
N THR A 84 -2.03 2.26 -0.95
CA THR A 84 -2.30 3.52 -0.28
C THR A 84 -3.50 3.37 0.65
N TRP A 85 -3.43 4.00 1.79
CA TRP A 85 -4.51 4.05 2.75
C TRP A 85 -4.62 5.46 3.32
N ARG A 86 -5.78 6.09 3.17
CA ARG A 86 -6.12 7.31 3.89
C ARG A 86 -6.96 6.92 5.08
N ILE A 87 -6.56 7.36 6.26
CA ILE A 87 -7.27 7.18 7.51
C ILE A 87 -7.61 8.55 8.08
N GLU A 88 -8.81 8.69 8.60
CA GLU A 88 -9.17 9.84 9.42
C GLU A 88 -8.59 9.65 10.82
N LEU A 89 -8.31 10.73 11.51
CA LEU A 89 -7.85 10.73 12.90
C LEU A 89 -8.80 11.60 13.73
N PRO A 90 -8.98 11.32 15.03
CA PRO A 90 -9.78 12.18 15.87
C PRO A 90 -9.26 13.62 15.84
N ASN A 91 -10.16 14.57 15.56
CA ASN A 91 -9.80 15.98 15.46
C ASN A 91 -9.37 16.59 16.81
N GLU A 92 -9.71 15.94 17.91
CA GLU A 92 -9.38 16.35 19.27
C GLU A 92 -7.93 16.01 19.65
N TRP A 93 -7.26 15.14 18.86
CA TRP A 93 -5.88 14.78 19.16
C TRP A 93 -4.91 15.92 18.89
N THR A 94 -3.86 16.00 19.71
CA THR A 94 -2.70 16.85 19.40
C THR A 94 -1.89 16.25 18.26
N TYR A 95 -1.08 17.06 17.61
CA TYR A 95 -0.21 16.58 16.53
C TYR A 95 0.80 15.56 17.04
N GLU A 96 1.40 15.80 18.19
CA GLU A 96 2.38 14.90 18.82
C GLU A 96 1.76 13.52 19.08
N TYR A 97 0.53 13.50 19.61
CA TYR A 97 -0.17 12.25 19.86
C TYR A 97 -0.52 11.52 18.56
N ALA A 98 -1.05 12.23 17.57
CA ALA A 98 -1.37 11.69 16.27
C ALA A 98 -0.14 11.08 15.57
N ILE A 99 1.01 11.78 15.61
CA ILE A 99 2.29 11.30 15.04
C ILE A 99 2.74 10.03 15.74
N MET A 100 2.77 10.03 17.08
CA MET A 100 3.14 8.87 17.88
C MET A 100 2.23 7.67 17.57
N PHE A 101 0.92 7.88 17.58
CA PHE A 101 -0.07 6.84 17.31
C PHE A 101 0.11 6.22 15.91
N VAL A 102 0.19 7.04 14.87
CA VAL A 102 0.35 6.55 13.48
C VAL A 102 1.67 5.82 13.31
N ARG A 103 2.76 6.32 13.90
CA ARG A 103 4.07 5.67 13.85
C ARG A 103 4.01 4.26 14.45
N GLU A 104 3.45 4.11 15.65
CA GLU A 104 3.34 2.80 16.30
C GLU A 104 2.36 1.87 15.58
N LEU A 105 1.25 2.39 15.06
CA LEU A 105 0.32 1.63 14.22
C LEU A 105 1.02 1.09 12.97
N CYS A 106 1.76 1.93 12.24
CA CYS A 106 2.48 1.54 11.03
C CYS A 106 3.59 0.51 11.34
N LYS A 107 4.34 0.69 12.41
CA LYS A 107 5.35 -0.30 12.86
C LYS A 107 4.71 -1.65 13.13
N ARG A 108 3.62 -1.67 13.89
CA ARG A 108 2.93 -2.90 14.29
C ARG A 108 2.28 -3.61 13.10
N LEU A 109 1.58 -2.90 12.24
CA LEU A 109 0.78 -3.52 11.17
C LEU A 109 1.56 -3.83 9.90
N PHE A 110 2.58 -3.04 9.57
CA PHE A 110 3.23 -3.07 8.26
C PHE A 110 4.73 -3.32 8.34
N VAL A 111 5.47 -2.50 9.10
CA VAL A 111 6.94 -2.61 9.16
C VAL A 111 7.36 -3.94 9.77
N SER A 112 6.67 -4.42 10.81
CA SER A 112 6.90 -5.74 11.42
C SER A 112 6.72 -6.91 10.45
N LYS A 113 6.03 -6.69 9.32
CA LYS A 113 5.87 -7.66 8.24
C LYS A 113 6.88 -7.50 7.11
N GLY A 114 7.79 -6.52 7.21
CA GLY A 114 8.83 -6.24 6.24
C GLY A 114 8.45 -5.22 5.16
N MET A 115 7.36 -4.46 5.33
CA MET A 115 7.00 -3.38 4.41
C MET A 115 7.79 -2.11 4.75
N CYS A 116 8.28 -1.40 3.72
CA CYS A 116 8.63 0.01 3.87
C CYS A 116 7.34 0.84 3.81
N VAL A 117 7.24 1.82 4.69
CA VAL A 117 6.02 2.63 4.86
C VAL A 117 6.39 4.10 4.88
N GLN A 118 5.74 4.89 4.05
CA GLN A 118 5.71 6.34 4.19
C GLN A 118 4.35 6.73 4.72
N PHE A 119 4.31 7.61 5.74
CA PHE A 119 3.06 8.23 6.16
C PHE A 119 3.21 9.73 6.26
N ALA A 120 2.12 10.44 5.96
CA ALA A 120 2.04 11.88 6.10
C ALA A 120 0.72 12.27 6.77
N ILE A 121 0.79 13.11 7.79
CA ILE A 121 -0.37 13.63 8.51
C ILE A 121 -0.67 15.02 7.99
N HIS A 122 -1.92 15.24 7.65
CA HIS A 122 -2.43 16.52 7.18
C HIS A 122 -3.52 17.03 8.11
N ASP A 123 -3.54 18.33 8.32
CA ASP A 123 -4.63 19.03 9.01
C ASP A 123 -5.23 20.04 8.04
N SER A 124 -6.31 19.64 7.39
CA SER A 124 -7.01 20.45 6.38
C SER A 124 -8.43 20.78 6.87
N GLU A 125 -9.14 21.57 6.09
CA GLU A 125 -10.56 21.77 6.28
C GLU A 125 -11.35 20.87 5.31
N ASN A 126 -12.51 20.37 5.76
CA ASN A 126 -13.46 19.71 4.90
C ASN A 126 -14.31 20.75 4.13
N ASP A 127 -15.19 20.28 3.23
CA ASP A 127 -16.05 21.17 2.42
C ASP A 127 -17.03 22.05 3.26
N LYS A 128 -17.13 21.79 4.58
CA LYS A 128 -17.93 22.56 5.53
C LYS A 128 -17.10 23.51 6.40
N GLY A 129 -15.79 23.65 6.13
CA GLY A 129 -14.87 24.44 6.94
C GLY A 129 -14.55 23.84 8.32
N GLN A 130 -14.79 22.53 8.50
CA GLN A 130 -14.46 21.86 9.76
C GLN A 130 -13.09 21.20 9.64
N ARG A 131 -12.36 21.19 10.76
CA ARG A 131 -11.07 20.50 10.86
C ARG A 131 -11.18 19.05 10.39
N ASN A 132 -10.19 18.61 9.63
CA ASN A 132 -10.13 17.28 9.03
C ASN A 132 -8.72 16.73 9.15
N LEU A 133 -8.37 16.32 10.39
CA LEU A 133 -7.10 15.67 10.68
C LEU A 133 -7.10 14.27 10.07
N HIS A 134 -6.15 13.99 9.18
CA HIS A 134 -6.09 12.70 8.51
C HIS A 134 -4.66 12.30 8.16
N CYS A 135 -4.46 11.03 7.91
CA CYS A 135 -3.16 10.49 7.53
C CYS A 135 -3.23 9.73 6.21
N HIS A 136 -2.27 10.00 5.33
CA HIS A 136 -1.99 9.19 4.16
C HIS A 136 -0.86 8.20 4.47
N ILE A 137 -1.08 6.93 4.20
CA ILE A 137 -0.11 5.86 4.40
C ILE A 137 0.14 5.21 3.04
N MET A 138 1.41 5.11 2.65
CA MET A 138 1.86 4.37 1.47
C MET A 138 2.74 3.20 1.90
N MET A 139 2.48 2.02 1.35
CA MET A 139 3.15 0.77 1.71
C MET A 139 3.68 0.08 0.47
N THR A 140 4.88 -0.48 0.55
CA THR A 140 5.47 -1.27 -0.53
C THR A 140 4.75 -2.61 -0.70
N LEU A 141 4.79 -3.16 -1.91
CA LEU A 141 4.18 -4.44 -2.29
C LEU A 141 5.21 -5.56 -2.45
N ARG A 142 6.50 -5.23 -2.43
CA ARG A 142 7.62 -6.17 -2.44
C ARG A 142 8.30 -6.16 -1.10
N SER A 143 8.66 -7.34 -0.63
CA SER A 143 9.62 -7.50 0.46
C SER A 143 11.05 -7.28 -0.04
N LEU A 144 11.94 -6.99 0.89
CA LEU A 144 13.38 -6.93 0.68
C LEU A 144 14.01 -8.25 1.15
N ASP A 145 15.08 -8.68 0.50
CA ASP A 145 15.92 -9.77 0.99
C ASP A 145 16.86 -9.27 2.11
N GLU A 146 17.68 -10.16 2.66
CA GLU A 146 18.64 -9.85 3.72
C GLU A 146 19.70 -8.82 3.29
N GLN A 147 19.91 -8.63 1.99
CA GLN A 147 20.84 -7.66 1.40
C GLN A 147 20.15 -6.35 1.00
N GLY A 148 18.87 -6.15 1.34
CA GLY A 148 18.11 -4.96 1.02
C GLY A 148 17.68 -4.83 -0.45
N LYS A 149 17.64 -5.93 -1.21
CA LYS A 149 17.19 -5.93 -2.61
C LYS A 149 15.73 -6.34 -2.69
N TRP A 150 15.00 -5.71 -3.63
CA TRP A 150 13.59 -6.05 -3.87
C TRP A 150 13.42 -7.48 -4.36
N MET A 151 12.67 -8.27 -3.64
CA MET A 151 12.28 -9.62 -4.04
C MET A 151 11.24 -9.58 -5.15
N PRO A 152 11.16 -10.61 -6.02
CA PRO A 152 10.08 -10.72 -6.99
C PRO A 152 8.74 -10.90 -6.27
N LYS A 153 7.64 -10.30 -6.79
CA LYS A 153 6.29 -10.52 -6.24
C LYS A 153 5.84 -11.97 -6.32
N GLN A 154 6.37 -12.71 -7.30
CA GLN A 154 6.05 -14.10 -7.52
C GLN A 154 7.32 -14.87 -7.90
N LYS A 155 7.50 -16.03 -7.29
CA LYS A 155 8.56 -16.97 -7.61
C LYS A 155 7.98 -18.20 -8.29
N LYS A 156 8.49 -18.49 -9.47
CA LYS A 156 8.12 -19.70 -10.21
C LYS A 156 8.85 -20.90 -9.63
N ILE A 157 8.11 -21.89 -9.16
CA ILE A 157 8.65 -23.16 -8.64
C ILE A 157 8.30 -24.26 -9.64
N TYR A 158 9.33 -24.96 -10.14
CA TYR A 158 9.12 -26.10 -11.00
C TYR A 158 8.71 -27.31 -10.17
N LEU A 159 7.66 -27.99 -10.62
CA LEU A 159 7.25 -29.25 -10.03
C LEU A 159 8.23 -30.35 -10.45
N THR A 160 8.62 -31.17 -9.48
CA THR A 160 9.49 -32.34 -9.68
C THR A 160 8.74 -33.63 -9.44
N ASP A 161 9.20 -34.71 -10.06
CA ASP A 161 8.75 -36.08 -9.81
C ASP A 161 9.44 -36.68 -8.57
N GLU A 162 9.20 -37.97 -8.34
CA GLU A 162 9.75 -38.70 -7.19
C GLU A 162 11.30 -38.81 -7.24
N ASN A 163 11.90 -38.62 -8.41
CA ASN A 163 13.36 -38.68 -8.62
C ASN A 163 13.99 -37.28 -8.54
N GLY A 164 13.17 -36.21 -8.31
CA GLY A 164 13.66 -34.85 -8.29
C GLY A 164 13.77 -34.19 -9.68
N GLU A 165 13.34 -34.87 -10.76
CA GLU A 165 13.39 -34.34 -12.11
C GLU A 165 12.16 -33.45 -12.41
N ARG A 166 12.35 -32.40 -13.21
CA ARG A 166 11.26 -31.49 -13.59
C ARG A 166 10.23 -32.21 -14.43
N ILE A 167 8.94 -32.07 -14.09
CA ILE A 167 7.82 -32.66 -14.82
C ILE A 167 7.57 -31.88 -16.10
N PRO A 168 7.62 -32.51 -17.31
CA PRO A 168 7.38 -31.84 -18.58
C PRO A 168 5.90 -31.47 -18.76
N VAL A 169 5.65 -30.36 -19.47
CA VAL A 169 4.31 -30.06 -20.00
C VAL A 169 4.14 -30.79 -21.31
N ILE A 170 3.23 -31.76 -21.38
CA ILE A 170 2.97 -32.54 -22.57
C ILE A 170 1.85 -31.91 -23.39
N ASP A 171 2.03 -31.79 -24.69
CA ASP A 171 0.98 -31.43 -25.61
C ASP A 171 0.01 -32.61 -25.80
N LYS A 172 -1.27 -32.37 -25.52
CA LYS A 172 -2.30 -33.43 -25.61
C LYS A 172 -2.55 -33.95 -27.03
N LYS A 173 -2.20 -33.16 -28.05
CA LYS A 173 -2.43 -33.56 -29.45
C LYS A 173 -1.26 -34.33 -30.03
N THR A 174 -0.04 -33.94 -29.69
CA THR A 174 1.18 -34.53 -30.28
C THR A 174 1.85 -35.56 -29.39
N GLY A 175 1.53 -35.59 -28.07
CA GLY A 175 2.21 -36.43 -27.08
C GLY A 175 3.64 -35.97 -26.76
N GLN A 176 4.13 -34.91 -27.35
CA GLN A 176 5.48 -34.39 -27.15
C GLN A 176 5.53 -33.30 -26.10
N GLN A 177 6.73 -33.05 -25.53
CA GLN A 177 6.94 -31.94 -24.62
C GLN A 177 6.73 -30.60 -25.32
N LYS A 178 5.88 -29.76 -24.75
CA LYS A 178 5.66 -28.39 -25.25
C LYS A 178 6.93 -27.56 -25.21
N VAL A 179 7.08 -26.72 -26.24
CA VAL A 179 8.11 -25.69 -26.32
C VAL A 179 7.47 -24.31 -26.40
N ASP A 180 8.19 -23.29 -26.00
CA ASP A 180 7.76 -21.88 -26.15
C ASP A 180 8.11 -21.35 -27.56
N LYS A 181 7.80 -20.08 -27.82
CA LYS A 181 8.11 -19.40 -29.09
C LYS A 181 9.60 -19.33 -29.44
N GLN A 182 10.48 -19.51 -28.43
CA GLN A 182 11.93 -19.55 -28.57
C GLN A 182 12.47 -20.99 -28.58
N ASN A 183 11.61 -22.00 -28.81
CA ASN A 183 11.95 -23.44 -28.81
C ASN A 183 12.52 -23.99 -27.48
N ARG A 184 12.22 -23.32 -26.33
CA ARG A 184 12.63 -23.79 -25.01
C ARG A 184 11.57 -24.72 -24.43
N LYS A 185 12.00 -25.85 -23.86
CA LYS A 185 11.14 -26.86 -23.23
C LYS A 185 10.33 -26.25 -22.09
N GLN A 186 9.03 -26.54 -22.05
CA GLN A 186 8.14 -26.13 -20.96
C GLN A 186 8.03 -27.20 -19.89
N TRP A 187 8.03 -26.75 -18.63
CA TRP A 187 7.97 -27.59 -17.43
C TRP A 187 6.77 -27.18 -16.57
N LYS A 188 6.14 -28.15 -15.94
CA LYS A 188 5.09 -27.87 -14.97
C LYS A 188 5.65 -27.03 -13.83
N CYS A 189 4.91 -26.01 -13.43
CA CYS A 189 5.32 -25.11 -12.36
C CYS A 189 4.11 -24.61 -11.61
N THR A 190 4.31 -24.25 -10.37
CA THR A 190 3.42 -23.44 -9.55
C THR A 190 4.05 -22.09 -9.31
N THR A 191 3.28 -21.18 -8.76
CA THR A 191 3.76 -19.86 -8.36
C THR A 191 3.64 -19.72 -6.85
N GLU A 192 4.71 -19.28 -6.23
CA GLU A 192 4.75 -18.95 -4.81
C GLU A 192 4.92 -17.45 -4.66
N ASN A 193 4.17 -16.85 -3.74
CA ASN A 193 4.33 -15.45 -3.39
C ASN A 193 5.29 -15.37 -2.19
N PRO A 194 6.32 -14.51 -2.22
CA PRO A 194 7.25 -14.33 -1.11
C PRO A 194 6.58 -13.79 0.16
N ASN A 195 5.42 -13.17 0.01
CA ASN A 195 4.59 -12.66 1.10
C ASN A 195 3.11 -12.85 0.78
N ASP A 196 2.25 -12.70 1.78
CA ASP A 196 0.79 -12.81 1.68
C ASP A 196 0.08 -11.45 1.71
N TRP A 197 0.80 -10.35 1.49
CA TRP A 197 0.27 -8.99 1.70
C TRP A 197 -0.92 -8.63 0.80
N ASP A 198 -1.10 -9.34 -0.31
CA ASP A 198 -2.24 -9.15 -1.24
C ASP A 198 -3.49 -9.94 -0.83
N ASP A 199 -3.45 -10.73 0.26
CA ASP A 199 -4.61 -11.45 0.75
C ASP A 199 -5.71 -10.46 1.17
N GLN A 200 -6.92 -10.70 0.68
CA GLN A 200 -8.10 -9.86 0.96
C GLN A 200 -8.45 -9.79 2.46
N LYS A 201 -8.01 -10.80 3.25
CA LYS A 201 -8.19 -10.80 4.72
C LYS A 201 -7.63 -9.54 5.36
N TYR A 202 -6.51 -9.01 4.86
CA TYR A 202 -5.87 -7.83 5.42
C TYR A 202 -6.71 -6.56 5.31
N SER A 203 -7.54 -6.43 4.29
CA SER A 203 -8.42 -5.27 4.17
C SER A 203 -9.42 -5.16 5.33
N LYS A 204 -9.92 -6.29 5.83
CA LYS A 204 -10.81 -6.33 7.00
C LYS A 204 -10.02 -6.24 8.30
N LEU A 205 -8.93 -7.01 8.41
CA LEU A 205 -8.09 -7.05 9.59
C LEU A 205 -7.54 -5.66 9.93
N TRP A 206 -6.91 -4.97 8.97
CA TRP A 206 -6.33 -3.66 9.25
C TRP A 206 -7.36 -2.58 9.60
N ARG A 207 -8.59 -2.67 9.07
CA ARG A 207 -9.67 -1.75 9.49
C ARG A 207 -10.13 -2.04 10.92
N ALA A 208 -10.22 -3.30 11.30
CA ALA A 208 -10.54 -3.68 12.68
C ALA A 208 -9.45 -3.19 13.65
N GLU A 209 -8.18 -3.51 13.34
CA GLU A 209 -7.03 -3.08 14.12
C GLU A 209 -6.92 -1.55 14.27
N LEU A 210 -7.26 -0.79 13.23
CA LEU A 210 -7.31 0.68 13.31
C LEU A 210 -8.40 1.15 14.26
N ALA A 211 -9.62 0.62 14.12
CA ALA A 211 -10.74 1.02 14.96
C ALA A 211 -10.48 0.67 16.43
N ASP A 212 -9.99 -0.54 16.70
CA ASP A 212 -9.65 -0.99 18.04
C ASP A 212 -8.55 -0.12 18.66
N ALA A 213 -7.51 0.22 17.87
CA ALA A 213 -6.42 1.08 18.33
C ALA A 213 -6.91 2.51 18.64
N ILE A 214 -7.75 3.10 17.77
CA ILE A 214 -8.32 4.43 18.02
C ILE A 214 -9.23 4.41 19.25
N ASN A 215 -10.05 3.38 19.41
CA ASN A 215 -10.94 3.26 20.57
C ASN A 215 -10.15 3.12 21.88
N ALA A 216 -9.08 2.34 21.89
CA ALA A 216 -8.18 2.23 23.02
C ALA A 216 -7.53 3.58 23.36
N ALA A 217 -7.00 4.28 22.34
CA ALA A 217 -6.39 5.59 22.49
C ALA A 217 -7.39 6.64 23.01
N ASN A 218 -8.61 6.65 22.48
CA ASN A 218 -9.67 7.55 22.93
C ASN A 218 -10.08 7.27 24.39
N ALA A 219 -10.12 5.99 24.79
CA ALA A 219 -10.42 5.61 26.17
C ALA A 219 -9.33 6.10 27.13
N GLU A 220 -8.04 5.97 26.76
CA GLU A 220 -6.91 6.50 27.54
C GLU A 220 -6.97 8.03 27.71
N LEU A 221 -7.48 8.74 26.69
CA LEU A 221 -7.65 10.19 26.69
C LEU A 221 -8.98 10.65 27.32
N GLY A 222 -9.83 9.72 27.78
CA GLY A 222 -11.14 10.04 28.36
C GLY A 222 -12.20 10.43 27.35
N MET A 223 -12.04 10.10 26.06
CA MET A 223 -12.94 10.43 24.95
C MET A 223 -13.76 9.22 24.50
N MET A 224 -14.39 8.53 25.45
CA MET A 224 -15.08 7.25 25.20
C MET A 224 -16.34 7.39 24.31
N GLU A 225 -16.89 8.58 24.19
CA GLU A 225 -18.03 8.87 23.30
C GLU A 225 -17.66 8.81 21.82
N ASN A 226 -16.37 8.99 21.48
CA ASN A 226 -15.86 8.95 20.10
C ASN A 226 -15.52 7.51 19.68
N PHE A 227 -16.52 6.63 19.65
CA PHE A 227 -16.34 5.22 19.31
C PHE A 227 -16.29 5.00 17.79
N TRP A 228 -15.29 4.27 17.33
CA TRP A 228 -15.09 3.92 15.92
C TRP A 228 -15.50 2.48 15.65
N GLU A 229 -16.36 2.28 14.66
CA GLU A 229 -16.86 0.98 14.24
C GLU A 229 -16.35 0.66 12.82
N HIS A 230 -15.70 -0.49 12.64
CA HIS A 230 -15.13 -0.91 11.38
C HIS A 230 -16.06 -1.77 10.52
N ARG A 231 -17.11 -2.33 11.12
CA ARG A 231 -18.09 -3.19 10.42
C ARG A 231 -19.05 -2.34 9.60
N SER A 232 -19.50 -2.87 8.46
CA SER A 232 -20.56 -2.25 7.68
C SER A 232 -21.88 -2.25 8.47
N PHE A 233 -22.81 -1.37 8.14
CA PHE A 233 -24.16 -1.34 8.76
C PHE A 233 -24.84 -2.69 8.69
N LYS A 234 -24.71 -3.40 7.56
CA LYS A 234 -25.25 -4.76 7.40
C LYS A 234 -24.62 -5.76 8.38
N GLU A 235 -23.30 -5.71 8.58
CA GLU A 235 -22.58 -6.58 9.54
C GLU A 235 -22.93 -6.24 11.00
N GLN A 236 -23.38 -5.01 11.26
CA GLN A 236 -23.90 -4.56 12.56
C GLN A 236 -25.37 -4.93 12.78
N GLY A 237 -26.05 -5.45 11.75
CA GLY A 237 -27.48 -5.74 11.79
C GLY A 237 -28.37 -4.49 11.69
N LEU A 238 -27.84 -3.36 11.21
CA LEU A 238 -28.56 -2.11 11.03
C LEU A 238 -29.13 -2.05 9.60
N GLU A 239 -30.43 -1.76 9.49
CA GLU A 239 -31.13 -1.55 8.21
C GLU A 239 -30.94 -0.09 7.72
N ILE A 240 -29.68 0.30 7.53
CA ILE A 240 -29.30 1.63 7.03
C ILE A 240 -28.69 1.45 5.65
N GLU A 241 -29.25 2.11 4.63
CA GLU A 241 -28.65 2.14 3.31
C GLU A 241 -27.40 3.05 3.31
N PRO A 242 -26.25 2.57 2.79
CA PRO A 242 -25.07 3.40 2.66
C PRO A 242 -25.36 4.59 1.72
N GLN A 243 -24.93 5.77 2.11
CA GLN A 243 -24.98 6.94 1.21
C GLN A 243 -24.06 6.71 0.01
N ILE A 244 -24.57 6.99 -1.19
CA ILE A 244 -23.74 7.00 -2.39
C ILE A 244 -22.89 8.27 -2.37
N HIS A 245 -21.58 8.11 -2.36
CA HIS A 245 -20.67 9.25 -2.53
C HIS A 245 -20.76 9.74 -3.97
N LEU A 246 -21.42 10.86 -4.19
CA LEU A 246 -21.68 11.41 -5.53
C LEU A 246 -20.42 12.03 -6.18
N GLY A 247 -19.31 12.11 -5.45
CA GLY A 247 -18.11 12.81 -5.91
C GLY A 247 -18.29 14.32 -5.94
N ARG A 248 -17.25 15.05 -6.31
CA ARG A 248 -17.40 16.47 -6.69
C ARG A 248 -18.00 16.50 -8.09
N SER A 249 -19.15 17.16 -8.24
CA SER A 249 -19.63 17.52 -9.58
C SER A 249 -18.52 18.29 -10.29
N PRO A 250 -18.18 17.98 -11.56
CA PRO A 250 -17.37 18.90 -12.33
C PRO A 250 -18.11 20.23 -12.32
N GLU A 251 -17.46 21.29 -11.88
CA GLU A 251 -17.99 22.63 -12.03
C GLU A 251 -18.24 22.87 -13.53
N VAL A 252 -19.47 23.22 -13.87
CA VAL A 252 -19.91 23.60 -15.21
C VAL A 252 -19.25 24.94 -15.58
#